data_7ac3828d5341b339ef8627ed63beda5e
#
_entry.id   7ac3828d5341b339ef8627ed63beda5e
#
_cell.length_a   1.000
_cell.length_b   1.000
_cell.length_c   1.000
_cell.angle_alpha   90.00
_cell.angle_beta   90.00
_cell.angle_gamma   90.00
#
_symmetry.space_group_name_H-M   'P 1'
#
loop_
_entity.id
_entity.type
_entity.pdbx_description
1 polymer ?
#
loop_
_entity_poly.entity_id
_entity_poly.type
_entity_poly.pdbx_seq_one_letter_code
_entity_poly.pdbx_strand_id
1 'polypeptide(L)'
;MRRRNPNSRFPQEVITTTIKVKSLHPLTWWLWSIAIIVTVIRADNAIYSIATVLGAAILVSHLAGDFPWSKSFWFSLRLGIYILIVRAITGVLIGVPIPGTKIAEVPILPLPSWMAGIRIGGVITQERLLASMHEGLVITSVIALFGAAVSLTSPHKMLRILPVMVYEFGVALVIATSSLPQLVASYSRIKRARILRGDEKPKFKSIALPLLEEALSKSLDLAAAMDARGFGVQRSRTRYRPISWRFADSAIFASGLAWATAIWMVTA
;
A
#
# COMPACT_ATOMS: atom_id res chain seq x y z
N MET A 1 35.35 18.54 -41.93
CA MET A 1 35.51 17.75 -40.68
C MET A 1 35.31 18.63 -39.46
N ARG A 2 34.11 18.68 -38.86
CA ARG A 2 33.83 19.42 -37.62
C ARG A 2 33.80 18.40 -36.48
N ARG A 3 34.81 18.46 -35.61
CA ARG A 3 34.87 17.64 -34.37
C ARG A 3 33.73 18.07 -33.45
N ARG A 4 32.79 17.18 -33.16
CA ARG A 4 31.78 17.30 -32.08
C ARG A 4 32.50 17.23 -30.74
N ASN A 5 32.30 18.25 -29.91
CA ASN A 5 32.75 18.34 -28.52
C ASN A 5 31.90 17.44 -27.62
N PRO A 6 32.47 16.46 -26.85
CA PRO A 6 31.72 15.52 -26.06
C PRO A 6 31.38 15.99 -24.63
N ASN A 7 31.42 17.28 -24.33
CA ASN A 7 31.13 17.82 -23.02
C ASN A 7 29.76 18.52 -22.95
N SER A 8 28.69 17.80 -23.23
CA SER A 8 27.38 18.19 -22.71
C SER A 8 27.29 17.77 -21.23
N ARG A 9 27.64 18.72 -20.36
CA ARG A 9 27.43 18.60 -18.92
C ARG A 9 25.93 18.43 -18.66
N PHE A 10 25.47 17.19 -18.43
CA PHE A 10 24.21 16.97 -17.77
C PHE A 10 24.31 17.58 -16.36
N PRO A 11 23.32 18.34 -15.90
CA PRO A 11 23.39 18.94 -14.57
C PRO A 11 23.37 17.83 -13.52
N GLN A 12 24.52 17.56 -12.95
CA GLN A 12 24.69 16.53 -11.90
C GLN A 12 23.99 16.90 -10.58
N GLU A 13 23.62 18.16 -10.40
CA GLU A 13 23.05 18.64 -9.13
C GLU A 13 21.60 18.19 -8.90
N VAL A 14 20.80 17.94 -9.94
CA VAL A 14 19.41 17.46 -9.78
C VAL A 14 19.36 15.98 -9.39
N ILE A 15 20.44 15.24 -9.65
CA ILE A 15 20.52 13.79 -9.37
C ILE A 15 20.84 13.52 -7.91
N THR A 16 21.58 14.41 -7.23
CA THR A 16 22.11 14.15 -5.88
C THR A 16 21.07 14.22 -4.77
N THR A 17 20.07 15.09 -4.87
CA THR A 17 19.06 15.24 -3.82
C THR A 17 18.01 14.11 -3.87
N THR A 18 17.65 13.65 -5.07
CA THR A 18 16.68 12.57 -5.27
C THR A 18 17.24 11.17 -4.91
N ILE A 19 18.56 11.00 -4.96
CA ILE A 19 19.22 9.72 -4.70
C ILE A 19 19.27 9.38 -3.19
N LYS A 20 19.30 10.39 -2.31
CA LYS A 20 19.47 10.19 -0.86
C LYS A 20 18.28 9.52 -0.19
N VAL A 21 17.05 9.80 -0.64
CA VAL A 21 15.82 9.18 -0.10
C VAL A 21 15.58 7.77 -0.68
N LYS A 22 16.12 7.49 -1.88
CA LYS A 22 16.01 6.19 -2.57
C LYS A 22 16.78 5.05 -1.91
N SER A 23 17.55 5.29 -0.86
CA SER A 23 18.50 4.34 -0.27
C SER A 23 18.07 3.75 1.08
N LEU A 24 16.92 4.14 1.62
CA LEU A 24 16.44 3.63 2.90
C LEU A 24 15.97 2.17 2.81
N HIS A 25 16.14 1.45 3.92
CA HIS A 25 15.72 0.06 4.01
C HIS A 25 14.18 -0.03 3.96
N PRO A 26 13.58 -0.89 3.13
CA PRO A 26 12.13 -0.96 2.98
C PRO A 26 11.38 -1.25 4.29
N LEU A 27 11.95 -2.08 5.17
CA LEU A 27 11.35 -2.39 6.46
C LEU A 27 11.25 -1.18 7.39
N THR A 28 12.09 -0.16 7.22
CA THR A 28 12.07 1.03 8.07
C THR A 28 10.71 1.71 8.07
N TRP A 29 10.14 1.91 6.86
CA TRP A 29 8.83 2.54 6.71
C TRP A 29 7.68 1.71 7.27
N TRP A 30 7.76 0.39 7.12
CA TRP A 30 6.77 -0.53 7.67
C TRP A 30 6.81 -0.57 9.19
N LEU A 31 8.01 -0.69 9.77
CA LEU A 31 8.17 -0.68 11.24
C LEU A 31 7.75 0.65 11.84
N TRP A 32 8.09 1.77 11.18
CA TRP A 32 7.65 3.11 11.58
C TRP A 32 6.12 3.23 11.57
N SER A 33 5.48 2.83 10.47
CA SER A 33 4.02 2.88 10.36
C SER A 33 3.33 1.97 11.37
N ILE A 34 3.82 0.74 11.58
CA ILE A 34 3.26 -0.18 12.57
C ILE A 34 3.39 0.38 13.99
N ALA A 35 4.55 0.94 14.36
CA ALA A 35 4.72 1.56 15.68
C ALA A 35 3.69 2.68 15.93
N ILE A 36 3.48 3.54 14.95
CA ILE A 36 2.49 4.62 15.06
C ILE A 36 1.07 4.08 15.06
N ILE A 37 0.73 3.07 14.24
CA ILE A 37 -0.59 2.44 14.24
C ILE A 37 -0.94 1.89 15.62
N VAL A 38 -0.03 1.14 16.22
CA VAL A 38 -0.23 0.58 17.58
C VAL A 38 -0.48 1.70 18.57
N THR A 39 0.25 2.81 18.46
CA THR A 39 0.11 3.96 19.36
C THR A 39 -1.23 4.65 19.17
N VAL A 40 -1.68 4.88 17.94
CA VAL A 40 -2.98 5.52 17.65
C VAL A 40 -4.13 4.69 18.19
N ILE A 41 -4.08 3.35 18.01
CA ILE A 41 -5.11 2.44 18.52
C ILE A 41 -5.12 2.45 20.07
N ARG A 42 -3.94 2.54 20.71
CA ARG A 42 -3.83 2.54 22.18
C ARG A 42 -4.22 3.87 22.80
N ALA A 43 -3.85 4.98 22.15
CA ALA A 43 -4.11 6.33 22.66
C ALA A 43 -5.60 6.70 22.62
N ASP A 44 -6.35 6.05 21.72
CA ASP A 44 -7.80 6.23 21.55
C ASP A 44 -8.27 7.70 21.62
N ASN A 45 -7.53 8.60 20.94
CA ASN A 45 -7.75 10.03 20.97
C ASN A 45 -7.78 10.62 19.55
N ALA A 46 -8.84 11.37 19.24
CA ALA A 46 -9.06 11.98 17.93
C ALA A 46 -7.95 12.95 17.50
N ILE A 47 -7.37 13.70 18.44
CA ILE A 47 -6.32 14.68 18.15
C ILE A 47 -5.07 13.97 17.65
N TYR A 48 -4.67 12.87 18.28
CA TYR A 48 -3.51 12.09 17.85
C TYR A 48 -3.75 11.40 16.50
N SER A 49 -4.97 10.92 16.23
CA SER A 49 -5.35 10.36 14.95
C SER A 49 -5.22 11.39 13.82
N ILE A 50 -5.69 12.61 14.03
CA ILE A 50 -5.57 13.71 13.05
C ILE A 50 -4.11 14.12 12.88
N ALA A 51 -3.36 14.29 13.97
CA ALA A 51 -1.96 14.69 13.93
C ALA A 51 -1.09 13.66 13.17
N THR A 52 -1.34 12.37 13.37
CA THR A 52 -0.60 11.31 12.66
C THR A 52 -0.94 11.26 11.16
N VAL A 53 -2.20 11.48 10.76
CA VAL A 53 -2.58 11.57 9.36
C VAL A 53 -1.94 12.76 8.67
N LEU A 54 -1.96 13.92 9.32
CA LEU A 54 -1.30 15.14 8.82
C LEU A 54 0.22 14.95 8.71
N GLY A 55 0.85 14.40 9.76
CA GLY A 55 2.28 14.08 9.74
C GLY A 55 2.66 13.11 8.63
N ALA A 56 1.87 12.05 8.42
CA ALA A 56 2.06 11.10 7.32
C ALA A 56 1.86 11.77 5.94
N ALA A 57 0.87 12.67 5.81
CA ALA A 57 0.64 13.42 4.58
C ALA A 57 1.83 14.33 4.22
N ILE A 58 2.36 15.06 5.21
CA ILE A 58 3.54 15.91 5.04
C ILE A 58 4.76 15.05 4.65
N LEU A 59 4.98 13.94 5.36
CA LEU A 59 6.09 13.03 5.10
C LEU A 59 6.03 12.45 3.68
N VAL A 60 4.86 11.97 3.27
CA VAL A 60 4.66 11.41 1.92
C VAL A 60 4.80 12.48 0.85
N SER A 61 4.27 13.70 1.05
CA SER A 61 4.37 14.78 0.07
C SER A 61 5.82 15.22 -0.20
N HIS A 62 6.70 15.14 0.81
CA HIS A 62 8.11 15.49 0.68
C HIS A 62 9.01 14.34 0.21
N LEU A 63 8.68 13.10 0.55
CA LEU A 63 9.56 11.94 0.36
C LEU A 63 9.09 11.00 -0.77
N ALA A 64 7.82 11.02 -1.15
CA ALA A 64 7.32 10.19 -2.25
C ALA A 64 7.81 10.71 -3.59
N GLY A 65 8.47 9.84 -4.35
CA GLY A 65 8.88 10.13 -5.74
C GLY A 65 7.73 9.91 -6.73
N ASP A 66 7.95 10.26 -8.01
CA ASP A 66 6.98 10.11 -9.10
C ASP A 66 6.84 8.65 -9.58
N PHE A 67 6.53 7.74 -8.68
CA PHE A 67 6.29 6.33 -9.01
C PHE A 67 4.81 5.99 -8.99
N PRO A 68 4.36 4.96 -9.73
CA PRO A 68 2.96 4.55 -9.74
C PRO A 68 2.41 4.23 -8.34
N TRP A 69 3.23 3.66 -7.46
CA TRP A 69 2.84 3.31 -6.09
C TRP A 69 2.84 4.50 -5.12
N SER A 70 3.47 5.64 -5.47
CA SER A 70 3.46 6.84 -4.60
C SER A 70 2.06 7.42 -4.42
N LYS A 71 1.15 7.14 -5.36
CA LYS A 71 -0.27 7.54 -5.29
C LYS A 71 -1.08 6.72 -4.29
N SER A 72 -0.54 5.62 -3.77
CA SER A 72 -1.24 4.73 -2.82
C SER A 72 -1.68 5.44 -1.56
N PHE A 73 -0.90 6.39 -1.06
CA PHE A 73 -1.27 7.20 0.11
C PHE A 73 -2.56 7.99 -0.12
N TRP A 74 -2.63 8.70 -1.24
CA TRP A 74 -3.81 9.51 -1.57
C TRP A 74 -5.05 8.66 -1.83
N PHE A 75 -4.86 7.47 -2.40
CA PHE A 75 -5.93 6.49 -2.55
C PHE A 75 -6.40 6.00 -1.16
N SER A 76 -5.48 5.63 -0.28
CA SER A 76 -5.78 5.21 1.09
C SER A 76 -6.46 6.31 1.90
N LEU A 77 -6.04 7.56 1.72
CA LEU A 77 -6.67 8.70 2.40
C LEU A 77 -8.12 8.91 1.92
N ARG A 78 -8.36 8.82 0.60
CA ARG A 78 -9.74 8.89 0.06
C ARG A 78 -10.60 7.76 0.59
N LEU A 79 -10.06 6.55 0.65
CA LEU A 79 -10.76 5.39 1.23
C LEU A 79 -11.06 5.63 2.72
N GLY A 80 -10.11 6.16 3.48
CA GLY A 80 -10.30 6.52 4.88
C GLY A 80 -11.40 7.57 5.07
N ILE A 81 -11.43 8.62 4.27
CA ILE A 81 -12.50 9.65 4.29
C ILE A 81 -13.85 9.01 3.97
N TYR A 82 -13.90 8.11 2.98
CA TYR A 82 -15.14 7.39 2.66
C TYR A 82 -15.62 6.56 3.86
N ILE A 83 -14.74 5.85 4.53
CA ILE A 83 -15.06 5.07 5.75
C ILE A 83 -15.53 5.98 6.87
N LEU A 84 -14.91 7.15 7.05
CA LEU A 84 -15.34 8.15 8.03
C LEU A 84 -16.78 8.60 7.77
N ILE A 85 -17.13 8.87 6.52
CA ILE A 85 -18.51 9.24 6.12
C ILE A 85 -19.47 8.09 6.40
N VAL A 86 -19.10 6.84 6.01
CA VAL A 86 -19.94 5.67 6.29
C VAL A 86 -20.14 5.46 7.77
N ARG A 87 -19.08 5.65 8.59
CA ARG A 87 -19.19 5.55 10.06
C ARG A 87 -20.08 6.64 10.66
N ALA A 88 -20.00 7.86 10.16
CA ALA A 88 -20.90 8.94 10.55
C ALA A 88 -22.37 8.60 10.24
N ILE A 89 -22.63 8.10 9.01
CA ILE A 89 -23.98 7.69 8.59
C ILE A 89 -24.46 6.51 9.44
N THR A 90 -23.65 5.49 9.65
CA THR A 90 -24.04 4.34 10.48
C THR A 90 -24.21 4.73 11.94
N GLY A 91 -23.42 5.65 12.47
CA GLY A 91 -23.58 6.24 13.79
C GLY A 91 -24.92 6.96 13.96
N VAL A 92 -25.45 7.58 12.91
CA VAL A 92 -26.77 8.20 12.89
C VAL A 92 -27.88 7.16 12.79
N LEU A 93 -27.77 6.22 11.85
CA LEU A 93 -28.84 5.27 11.49
C LEU A 93 -28.89 4.04 12.40
N ILE A 94 -27.74 3.45 12.72
CA ILE A 94 -27.61 2.13 13.35
C ILE A 94 -26.73 2.28 14.58
N GLY A 95 -27.26 2.57 15.74
CA GLY A 95 -26.39 2.73 16.88
C GLY A 95 -26.98 2.24 18.18
N VAL A 96 -26.12 1.78 19.05
CA VAL A 96 -26.47 1.48 20.44
C VAL A 96 -26.87 2.81 21.11
N PRO A 97 -27.99 2.85 21.84
CA PRO A 97 -28.38 4.06 22.57
C PRO A 97 -27.33 4.39 23.63
N ILE A 98 -26.56 5.47 23.40
CA ILE A 98 -25.64 6.01 24.41
C ILE A 98 -26.39 7.14 25.11
N PRO A 99 -26.48 7.13 26.45
CA PRO A 99 -27.10 8.21 27.20
C PRO A 99 -26.30 9.50 26.98
N GLY A 100 -26.98 10.61 26.68
CA GLY A 100 -26.36 11.91 26.42
C GLY A 100 -27.34 12.94 25.91
N THR A 101 -26.80 14.08 25.43
CA THR A 101 -27.59 15.18 24.88
C THR A 101 -28.28 14.80 23.57
N LYS A 102 -29.61 14.87 23.56
CA LYS A 102 -30.42 14.56 22.37
C LYS A 102 -30.25 15.68 21.32
N ILE A 103 -29.86 15.29 20.11
CA ILE A 103 -29.80 16.21 18.97
C ILE A 103 -31.04 16.06 18.09
N ALA A 104 -31.44 14.83 17.80
CA ALA A 104 -32.56 14.51 16.93
C ALA A 104 -33.15 13.14 17.27
N GLU A 105 -34.39 12.91 16.83
CA GLU A 105 -35.05 11.62 16.91
C GLU A 105 -35.40 11.16 15.48
N VAL A 106 -34.92 9.98 15.10
CA VAL A 106 -35.29 9.31 13.87
C VAL A 106 -36.33 8.25 14.19
N PRO A 107 -37.45 8.18 13.44
CA PRO A 107 -38.47 7.16 13.69
C PRO A 107 -37.85 5.77 13.62
N ILE A 108 -38.21 4.93 14.58
CA ILE A 108 -37.73 3.53 14.63
C ILE A 108 -38.45 2.74 13.55
N LEU A 109 -37.67 2.18 12.62
CA LEU A 109 -38.21 1.29 11.58
C LEU A 109 -38.41 -0.12 12.15
N PRO A 110 -39.66 -0.68 12.09
CA PRO A 110 -39.88 -2.05 12.51
C PRO A 110 -39.18 -3.01 11.53
N LEU A 111 -38.19 -3.74 12.03
CA LEU A 111 -37.43 -4.71 11.25
C LEU A 111 -38.01 -6.11 11.37
N PRO A 112 -37.90 -6.97 10.33
CA PRO A 112 -38.31 -8.36 10.38
C PRO A 112 -37.61 -9.15 11.51
N SER A 113 -38.26 -10.16 12.05
CA SER A 113 -37.76 -10.94 13.19
C SER A 113 -36.40 -11.63 13.00
N TRP A 114 -36.00 -11.89 11.76
CA TRP A 114 -34.67 -12.44 11.40
C TRP A 114 -33.52 -11.42 11.55
N MET A 115 -33.81 -10.12 11.65
CA MET A 115 -32.85 -9.06 11.94
C MET A 115 -32.89 -8.65 13.44
N ALA A 116 -33.32 -9.54 14.32
CA ALA A 116 -33.39 -9.26 15.73
C ALA A 116 -32.02 -8.79 16.28
N GLY A 117 -32.01 -7.65 16.97
CA GLY A 117 -30.79 -7.04 17.52
C GLY A 117 -30.29 -5.80 16.78
N ILE A 118 -30.72 -5.56 15.55
CA ILE A 118 -30.39 -4.32 14.82
C ILE A 118 -31.53 -3.32 15.01
N ARG A 119 -31.22 -2.13 15.52
CA ARG A 119 -32.18 -1.02 15.62
C ARG A 119 -31.80 0.06 14.63
N ILE A 120 -32.68 0.32 13.66
CA ILE A 120 -32.53 1.43 12.70
C ILE A 120 -33.41 2.59 13.21
N GLY A 121 -32.77 3.75 13.48
CA GLY A 121 -33.43 4.90 14.05
C GLY A 121 -33.28 4.99 15.57
N GLY A 122 -34.10 5.85 16.20
CA GLY A 122 -34.06 6.14 17.62
C GLY A 122 -33.44 7.49 17.93
N VAL A 123 -33.08 7.72 19.18
CA VAL A 123 -32.51 8.98 19.64
C VAL A 123 -31.05 9.10 19.18
N ILE A 124 -30.74 10.17 18.46
CA ILE A 124 -29.38 10.54 18.12
C ILE A 124 -28.85 11.44 19.22
N THR A 125 -27.82 10.96 19.92
CA THR A 125 -27.11 11.75 20.93
C THR A 125 -25.80 12.30 20.36
N GLN A 126 -25.34 13.43 20.89
CA GLN A 126 -24.07 14.02 20.50
C GLN A 126 -22.90 13.08 20.77
N GLU A 127 -22.94 12.41 21.91
CA GLU A 127 -21.93 11.46 22.36
C GLU A 127 -21.81 10.26 21.40
N ARG A 128 -22.95 9.76 20.93
CA ARG A 128 -22.99 8.67 19.94
C ARG A 128 -22.35 9.09 18.60
N LEU A 129 -22.67 10.28 18.12
CA LEU A 129 -22.10 10.80 16.88
C LEU A 129 -20.58 11.01 17.00
N LEU A 130 -20.14 11.63 18.11
CA LEU A 130 -18.72 11.83 18.39
C LEU A 130 -17.96 10.50 18.51
N ALA A 131 -18.52 9.51 19.20
CA ALA A 131 -17.92 8.18 19.30
C ALA A 131 -17.77 7.51 17.92
N SER A 132 -18.82 7.56 17.09
CA SER A 132 -18.78 7.01 15.74
C SER A 132 -17.75 7.71 14.83
N MET A 133 -17.64 9.04 14.93
CA MET A 133 -16.64 9.81 14.20
C MET A 133 -15.23 9.50 14.71
N HIS A 134 -15.06 9.35 16.02
CA HIS A 134 -13.78 8.97 16.61
C HIS A 134 -13.31 7.62 16.12
N GLU A 135 -14.14 6.59 16.18
CA GLU A 135 -13.81 5.27 15.63
C GLU A 135 -13.49 5.32 14.12
N GLY A 136 -14.27 6.12 13.37
CA GLY A 136 -14.00 6.35 11.94
C GLY A 136 -12.63 7.02 11.69
N LEU A 137 -12.24 7.96 12.56
CA LEU A 137 -10.94 8.63 12.52
C LEU A 137 -9.78 7.66 12.81
N VAL A 138 -9.92 6.79 13.81
CA VAL A 138 -8.92 5.76 14.13
C VAL A 138 -8.72 4.82 12.93
N ILE A 139 -9.80 4.32 12.33
CA ILE A 139 -9.73 3.46 11.15
C ILE A 139 -9.08 4.21 9.97
N THR A 140 -9.46 5.46 9.74
CA THR A 140 -8.88 6.30 8.69
C THR A 140 -7.38 6.50 8.88
N SER A 141 -6.92 6.74 10.11
CA SER A 141 -5.49 6.91 10.40
C SER A 141 -4.71 5.62 10.18
N VAL A 142 -5.25 4.46 10.55
CA VAL A 142 -4.63 3.16 10.27
C VAL A 142 -4.47 2.95 8.76
N ILE A 143 -5.52 3.17 7.98
CA ILE A 143 -5.50 3.00 6.52
C ILE A 143 -4.53 4.00 5.88
N ALA A 144 -4.51 5.25 6.33
CA ALA A 144 -3.58 6.27 5.83
C ALA A 144 -2.12 5.92 6.12
N LEU A 145 -1.81 5.40 7.30
CA LEU A 145 -0.46 4.97 7.69
C LEU A 145 0.01 3.76 6.88
N PHE A 146 -0.87 2.78 6.63
CA PHE A 146 -0.57 1.70 5.68
C PHE A 146 -0.31 2.23 4.27
N GLY A 147 -1.14 3.17 3.81
CA GLY A 147 -0.94 3.84 2.53
C GLY A 147 0.38 4.59 2.45
N ALA A 148 0.82 5.22 3.54
CA ALA A 148 2.12 5.87 3.64
C ALA A 148 3.27 4.85 3.53
N ALA A 149 3.20 3.73 4.26
CA ALA A 149 4.19 2.66 4.16
C ALA A 149 4.34 2.13 2.73
N VAL A 150 3.22 1.85 2.06
CA VAL A 150 3.20 1.39 0.66
C VAL A 150 3.74 2.45 -0.30
N SER A 151 3.34 3.72 -0.10
CA SER A 151 3.76 4.85 -0.95
C SER A 151 5.27 5.09 -0.90
N LEU A 152 5.88 4.94 0.29
CA LEU A 152 7.31 5.18 0.52
C LEU A 152 8.17 3.94 0.23
N THR A 153 7.56 2.77 0.06
CA THR A 153 8.27 1.50 -0.14
C THR A 153 8.09 0.96 -1.55
N SER A 154 9.18 0.59 -2.21
CA SER A 154 9.11 -0.09 -3.50
C SER A 154 8.75 -1.57 -3.30
N PRO A 155 7.67 -2.10 -3.94
CA PRO A 155 7.30 -3.50 -3.86
C PRO A 155 8.44 -4.46 -4.23
N HIS A 156 9.21 -4.13 -5.28
CA HIS A 156 10.35 -4.94 -5.71
C HIS A 156 11.48 -4.99 -4.67
N LYS A 157 11.66 -3.93 -3.85
CA LYS A 157 12.67 -3.95 -2.78
C LYS A 157 12.21 -4.79 -1.60
N MET A 158 10.90 -4.80 -1.28
CA MET A 158 10.34 -5.66 -0.24
C MET A 158 10.57 -7.14 -0.55
N LEU A 159 10.35 -7.56 -1.79
CA LEU A 159 10.57 -8.96 -2.22
C LEU A 159 12.03 -9.40 -2.07
N ARG A 160 12.99 -8.47 -2.14
CA ARG A 160 14.43 -8.78 -1.98
C ARG A 160 14.86 -9.03 -0.53
N ILE A 161 14.04 -8.64 0.44
CA ILE A 161 14.37 -8.76 1.88
C ILE A 161 13.91 -10.10 2.45
N LEU A 162 13.07 -10.84 1.72
CA LEU A 162 12.58 -12.13 2.16
C LEU A 162 13.71 -13.03 2.65
N PRO A 163 13.56 -13.66 3.83
CA PRO A 163 14.56 -14.53 4.41
C PRO A 163 14.87 -15.73 3.50
N VAL A 164 16.05 -16.28 3.63
CA VAL A 164 16.56 -17.39 2.79
C VAL A 164 15.62 -18.61 2.81
N MET A 165 14.90 -18.85 3.92
CA MET A 165 13.93 -19.94 4.04
C MET A 165 12.75 -19.82 3.06
N VAL A 166 12.46 -18.59 2.60
CA VAL A 166 11.37 -18.30 1.64
C VAL A 166 11.95 -17.93 0.26
N TYR A 167 13.25 -18.20 0.07
CA TYR A 167 13.97 -17.76 -1.13
C TYR A 167 13.36 -18.29 -2.43
N GLU A 168 13.03 -19.57 -2.49
CA GLU A 168 12.46 -20.19 -3.71
C GLU A 168 11.08 -19.59 -4.02
N PHE A 169 10.26 -19.41 -2.98
CA PHE A 169 8.98 -18.72 -3.10
C PHE A 169 9.16 -17.25 -3.48
N GLY A 170 10.14 -16.57 -2.88
CA GLY A 170 10.49 -15.18 -3.19
C GLY A 170 10.92 -15.00 -4.64
N VAL A 171 11.72 -15.92 -5.19
CA VAL A 171 12.13 -15.92 -6.60
C VAL A 171 10.92 -16.14 -7.50
N ALA A 172 10.08 -17.13 -7.20
CA ALA A 172 8.85 -17.38 -7.95
C ALA A 172 7.94 -16.12 -7.97
N LEU A 173 7.80 -15.44 -6.83
CA LEU A 173 7.01 -14.22 -6.72
C LEU A 173 7.61 -13.04 -7.53
N VAL A 174 8.93 -12.89 -7.52
CA VAL A 174 9.63 -11.87 -8.35
C VAL A 174 9.42 -12.16 -9.84
N ILE A 175 9.54 -13.44 -10.26
CA ILE A 175 9.30 -13.85 -11.64
C ILE A 175 7.84 -13.57 -12.01
N ALA A 176 6.88 -13.98 -11.18
CA ALA A 176 5.48 -13.75 -11.42
C ALA A 176 5.16 -12.25 -11.58
N THR A 177 5.65 -11.41 -10.64
CA THR A 177 5.42 -9.97 -10.66
C THR A 177 6.05 -9.28 -11.87
N SER A 178 7.23 -9.73 -12.30
CA SER A 178 7.90 -9.17 -13.50
C SER A 178 7.28 -9.67 -14.82
N SER A 179 6.63 -10.83 -14.81
CA SER A 179 5.97 -11.42 -15.99
C SER A 179 4.58 -10.81 -16.24
N LEU A 180 3.89 -10.28 -15.21
CA LEU A 180 2.56 -9.69 -15.35
C LEU A 180 2.46 -8.60 -16.43
N PRO A 181 3.34 -7.59 -16.49
CA PRO A 181 3.29 -6.57 -17.54
C PRO A 181 3.48 -7.17 -18.95
N GLN A 182 4.32 -8.22 -19.06
CA GLN A 182 4.55 -8.91 -20.32
C GLN A 182 3.31 -9.67 -20.78
N LEU A 183 2.60 -10.35 -19.87
CA LEU A 183 1.35 -11.04 -20.16
C LEU A 183 0.26 -10.06 -20.62
N VAL A 184 0.15 -8.89 -19.99
CA VAL A 184 -0.79 -7.83 -20.41
C VAL A 184 -0.46 -7.33 -21.81
N ALA A 185 0.82 -7.13 -22.13
CA ALA A 185 1.27 -6.75 -23.47
C ALA A 185 0.98 -7.83 -24.51
N SER A 186 1.21 -9.11 -24.17
CA SER A 186 0.92 -10.26 -25.04
C SER A 186 -0.58 -10.40 -25.30
N TYR A 187 -1.41 -10.27 -24.26
CA TYR A 187 -2.87 -10.24 -24.39
C TYR A 187 -3.34 -9.18 -25.39
N SER A 188 -2.87 -7.96 -25.24
CA SER A 188 -3.26 -6.86 -26.13
C SER A 188 -2.76 -7.07 -27.58
N ARG A 189 -1.60 -7.67 -27.78
CA ARG A 189 -1.05 -8.04 -29.09
C ARG A 189 -1.89 -9.14 -29.75
N ILE A 190 -2.18 -10.22 -29.03
CA ILE A 190 -3.00 -11.35 -29.54
C ILE A 190 -4.41 -10.87 -29.88
N LYS A 191 -5.02 -10.06 -29.03
CA LYS A 191 -6.34 -9.47 -29.27
C LYS A 191 -6.36 -8.65 -30.57
N ARG A 192 -5.37 -7.78 -30.78
CA ARG A 192 -5.23 -7.00 -32.01
C ARG A 192 -5.04 -7.87 -33.25
N ALA A 193 -4.21 -8.90 -33.16
CA ALA A 193 -3.98 -9.84 -34.26
C ALA A 193 -5.28 -10.60 -34.63
N ARG A 194 -6.11 -10.95 -33.68
CA ARG A 194 -7.42 -11.57 -33.93
C ARG A 194 -8.39 -10.64 -34.65
N ILE A 195 -8.46 -9.40 -34.21
CA ILE A 195 -9.30 -8.38 -34.87
C ILE A 195 -8.88 -8.19 -36.34
N LEU A 196 -7.58 -8.12 -36.61
CA LEU A 196 -7.04 -8.02 -37.98
C LEU A 196 -7.33 -9.24 -38.85
N ARG A 197 -7.60 -10.40 -38.24
CA ARG A 197 -8.01 -11.65 -38.94
C ARG A 197 -9.52 -11.77 -39.15
N GLY A 198 -10.30 -10.71 -38.84
CA GLY A 198 -11.76 -10.68 -39.06
C GLY A 198 -12.58 -11.10 -37.84
N ASP A 199 -11.99 -11.36 -36.69
CA ASP A 199 -12.71 -11.64 -35.44
C ASP A 199 -12.93 -10.32 -34.69
N GLU A 200 -14.01 -9.59 -35.04
CA GLU A 200 -14.27 -8.27 -34.44
C GLU A 200 -14.44 -8.30 -32.91
N LYS A 201 -14.94 -9.39 -32.35
CA LYS A 201 -15.16 -9.56 -30.90
C LYS A 201 -14.57 -10.90 -30.44
N PRO A 202 -13.25 -10.99 -30.32
CA PRO A 202 -12.61 -12.24 -29.98
C PRO A 202 -13.06 -12.74 -28.61
N LYS A 203 -13.58 -13.98 -28.58
CA LYS A 203 -13.98 -14.65 -27.31
C LYS A 203 -12.76 -14.92 -26.44
N PHE A 204 -12.93 -14.91 -25.13
CA PHE A 204 -11.84 -15.19 -24.18
C PHE A 204 -11.06 -16.46 -24.51
N LYS A 205 -11.75 -17.56 -24.85
CA LYS A 205 -11.12 -18.84 -25.24
C LYS A 205 -10.19 -18.72 -26.45
N SER A 206 -10.50 -17.87 -27.43
CA SER A 206 -9.67 -17.69 -28.63
C SER A 206 -8.38 -16.92 -28.34
N ILE A 207 -8.34 -16.14 -27.27
CA ILE A 207 -7.14 -15.41 -26.82
C ILE A 207 -6.36 -16.23 -25.80
N ALA A 208 -7.05 -16.96 -24.92
CA ALA A 208 -6.45 -17.68 -23.79
C ALA A 208 -5.48 -18.78 -24.26
N LEU A 209 -5.83 -19.54 -25.30
CA LEU A 209 -4.98 -20.62 -25.78
C LEU A 209 -3.63 -20.12 -26.32
N PRO A 210 -3.55 -19.16 -27.26
CA PRO A 210 -2.28 -18.60 -27.71
C PRO A 210 -1.51 -17.88 -26.60
N LEU A 211 -2.21 -17.24 -25.64
CA LEU A 211 -1.57 -16.60 -24.50
C LEU A 211 -0.91 -17.63 -23.57
N LEU A 212 -1.58 -18.76 -23.32
CA LEU A 212 -1.03 -19.87 -22.55
C LEU A 212 0.19 -20.49 -23.22
N GLU A 213 0.12 -20.74 -24.53
CA GLU A 213 1.22 -21.26 -25.32
C GLU A 213 2.46 -20.34 -25.25
N GLU A 214 2.25 -19.03 -25.42
CA GLU A 214 3.33 -18.04 -25.30
C GLU A 214 3.89 -17.98 -23.87
N ALA A 215 3.03 -18.06 -22.85
CA ALA A 215 3.45 -18.06 -21.45
C ALA A 215 4.28 -19.30 -21.09
N LEU A 216 3.86 -20.47 -21.58
CA LEU A 216 4.60 -21.73 -21.40
C LEU A 216 5.96 -21.69 -22.09
N SER A 217 6.01 -21.26 -23.35
CA SER A 217 7.27 -21.12 -24.08
C SER A 217 8.25 -20.20 -23.33
N LYS A 218 7.79 -19.02 -22.89
CA LYS A 218 8.62 -18.08 -22.12
C LYS A 218 9.08 -18.66 -20.78
N SER A 219 8.24 -19.45 -20.11
CA SER A 219 8.62 -20.07 -18.84
C SER A 219 9.70 -21.15 -19.03
N LEU A 220 9.64 -21.92 -20.13
CA LEU A 220 10.68 -22.89 -20.49
C LEU A 220 12.00 -22.21 -20.85
N ASP A 221 11.96 -21.13 -21.63
CA ASP A 221 13.14 -20.34 -21.99
C ASP A 221 13.79 -19.73 -20.73
N LEU A 222 12.97 -19.23 -19.80
CA LEU A 222 13.47 -18.71 -18.52
C LEU A 222 14.09 -19.81 -17.66
N ALA A 223 13.44 -20.98 -17.58
CA ALA A 223 13.96 -22.11 -16.82
C ALA A 223 15.31 -22.58 -17.39
N ALA A 224 15.43 -22.73 -18.71
CA ALA A 224 16.68 -23.06 -19.38
C ALA A 224 17.78 -22.02 -19.13
N ALA A 225 17.43 -20.72 -19.17
CA ALA A 225 18.37 -19.64 -18.87
C ALA A 225 18.81 -19.63 -17.40
N MET A 226 17.93 -20.01 -16.47
CA MET A 226 18.25 -20.13 -15.06
C MET A 226 19.17 -21.32 -14.79
N ASP A 227 18.89 -22.45 -15.40
CA ASP A 227 19.72 -23.66 -15.31
C ASP A 227 21.13 -23.42 -15.85
N ALA A 228 21.24 -22.80 -17.04
CA ALA A 228 22.52 -22.42 -17.63
C ALA A 228 23.35 -21.47 -16.73
N ARG A 229 22.72 -20.71 -15.84
CA ARG A 229 23.36 -19.84 -14.85
C ARG A 229 23.63 -20.54 -13.51
N GLY A 230 23.39 -21.85 -13.43
CA GLY A 230 23.61 -22.65 -12.20
C GLY A 230 22.59 -22.34 -11.09
N PHE A 231 21.36 -21.95 -11.45
CA PHE A 231 20.31 -21.73 -10.47
C PHE A 231 19.95 -23.07 -9.79
N GLY A 232 19.96 -23.11 -8.45
CA GLY A 232 19.64 -24.33 -7.70
C GLY A 232 20.83 -25.21 -7.32
N VAL A 233 22.02 -25.02 -7.92
CA VAL A 233 23.21 -25.86 -7.70
C VAL A 233 23.81 -25.68 -6.29
N GLN A 234 23.76 -24.46 -5.73
CA GLN A 234 24.31 -24.17 -4.39
C GLN A 234 23.27 -23.54 -3.47
N ARG A 235 23.19 -24.02 -2.22
CA ARG A 235 22.34 -23.46 -1.17
C ARG A 235 22.86 -22.12 -0.60
N SER A 236 24.18 -21.92 -0.56
CA SER A 236 24.78 -20.66 -0.08
C SER A 236 25.05 -19.73 -1.25
N ARG A 237 24.28 -18.64 -1.36
CA ARG A 237 24.42 -17.64 -2.43
C ARG A 237 24.83 -16.29 -1.89
N THR A 238 25.78 -15.66 -2.54
CA THR A 238 26.13 -14.25 -2.32
C THR A 238 25.05 -13.35 -2.93
N ARG A 239 24.64 -12.33 -2.18
CA ARG A 239 23.66 -11.34 -2.69
C ARG A 239 24.39 -10.27 -3.48
N TYR A 240 24.08 -10.13 -4.75
CA TYR A 240 24.50 -8.99 -5.56
C TYR A 240 23.72 -7.74 -5.08
N ARG A 241 24.43 -6.71 -4.58
CA ARG A 241 23.87 -5.48 -3.99
C ARG A 241 22.93 -5.75 -2.79
N PRO A 242 23.44 -6.24 -1.66
CA PRO A 242 22.64 -6.39 -0.46
C PRO A 242 22.10 -5.02 -0.02
N ILE A 243 20.83 -4.97 0.41
CA ILE A 243 20.28 -3.76 1.02
C ILE A 243 20.73 -3.80 2.49
N SER A 244 21.75 -3.02 2.83
CA SER A 244 22.25 -2.92 4.20
C SER A 244 21.43 -1.90 4.99
N TRP A 245 21.19 -2.21 6.26
CA TRP A 245 20.62 -1.28 7.23
C TRP A 245 21.60 -0.16 7.50
N ARG A 246 21.15 1.08 7.47
CA ARG A 246 21.98 2.28 7.67
C ARG A 246 21.57 3.02 8.94
N PHE A 247 22.42 3.89 9.43
CA PHE A 247 22.10 4.74 10.59
C PHE A 247 20.84 5.60 10.35
N ALA A 248 20.60 6.07 9.12
CA ALA A 248 19.40 6.79 8.76
C ALA A 248 18.12 5.96 8.94
N ASP A 249 18.17 4.65 8.71
CA ASP A 249 17.05 3.73 8.93
C ASP A 249 16.72 3.64 10.42
N SER A 250 17.76 3.52 11.26
CA SER A 250 17.58 3.51 12.71
C SER A 250 17.05 4.84 13.24
N ALA A 251 17.49 5.97 12.68
CA ALA A 251 17.00 7.29 13.08
C ALA A 251 15.50 7.49 12.77
N ILE A 252 15.04 7.05 11.59
CA ILE A 252 13.63 7.12 11.22
C ILE A 252 12.80 6.17 12.10
N PHE A 253 13.27 4.96 12.32
CA PHE A 253 12.59 4.02 13.22
C PHE A 253 12.51 4.59 14.65
N ALA A 254 13.60 5.14 15.16
CA ALA A 254 13.65 5.79 16.47
C ALA A 254 12.71 7.00 16.56
N SER A 255 12.54 7.78 15.49
CA SER A 255 11.56 8.89 15.46
C SER A 255 10.12 8.39 15.61
N GLY A 256 9.77 7.27 14.97
CA GLY A 256 8.47 6.63 15.14
C GLY A 256 8.25 6.11 16.56
N LEU A 257 9.29 5.51 17.15
CA LEU A 257 9.24 5.03 18.52
C LEU A 257 9.16 6.19 19.54
N ALA A 258 9.92 7.28 19.32
CA ALA A 258 9.86 8.47 20.16
C ALA A 258 8.48 9.14 20.10
N TRP A 259 7.86 9.19 18.93
CA TRP A 259 6.48 9.64 18.78
C TRP A 259 5.51 8.75 19.56
N ALA A 260 5.70 7.44 19.46
CA ALA A 260 4.90 6.45 20.18
C ALA A 260 5.02 6.62 21.71
N THR A 261 6.25 6.76 22.23
CA THR A 261 6.49 6.94 23.66
C THR A 261 5.99 8.28 24.17
N ALA A 262 6.12 9.36 23.37
CA ALA A 262 5.60 10.68 23.74
C ALA A 262 4.07 10.66 23.91
N ILE A 263 3.35 10.03 22.98
CA ILE A 263 1.89 9.85 23.10
C ILE A 263 1.56 8.98 24.32
N TRP A 264 2.29 7.88 24.51
CA TRP A 264 2.03 6.98 25.66
C TRP A 264 2.22 7.67 27.00
N MET A 265 3.25 8.54 27.15
CA MET A 265 3.45 9.32 28.36
C MET A 265 2.35 10.35 28.63
N VAL A 266 1.68 10.84 27.58
CA VAL A 266 0.59 11.83 27.71
C VAL A 266 -0.76 11.15 27.98
N THR A 267 -0.91 9.87 27.60
CA THR A 267 -2.16 9.09 27.73
C THR A 267 -2.16 8.13 28.93
N ALA A 268 -1.00 7.86 29.54
CA ALA A 268 -0.85 7.08 30.77
C ALA A 268 -1.06 7.94 32.00
#